data_3c6f762c9d1026babcf93277b1310e5a
#
_entry.id   3c6f762c9d1026babcf93277b1310e5a
#
_cell.length_a   1.000
_cell.length_b   1.000
_cell.length_c   1.000
_cell.angle_alpha   90.00
_cell.angle_beta   90.00
_cell.angle_gamma   90.00
#
_symmetry.space_group_name_H-M   'P 1'
#
loop_
_entity.id
_entity.type
_entity.pdbx_description
1 polymer ?
#
loop_
_entity_poly.entity_id
_entity_poly.type
_entity_poly.pdbx_seq_one_letter_code
_entity_poly.pdbx_strand_id
1 'polypeptide(L)'
;MRLFLIKPVIVLLTFAFIASCEKVTNSEESYPISNIDFAFFQASNKLYVSAQALKGYQGTSLDSILVLWNGTSATNTADTIRLLDDGTVGDMISKDGIFSRKISNTIPTIKNVIPFTANDSVFLSILGLYSGKKLTLSSTFLLGNIRPKLGNIFVPDTVMRPIANSDPNVTNTVKFSVTASVSDPNGLDDIKRVFFRSYHVGLDSMMYDGNPIFLYDDGTGVDGSGDLQKGDGSFTRTISMTENATTGTYHWSFEAQDLSNAYSEMVKKILVVK
;
A
#
# COMPACT_ATOMS: atom_id res chain seq x y z
N MET A 1 34.74 37.71 -94.98
CA MET A 1 34.71 38.66 -93.88
C MET A 1 33.74 38.13 -92.80
N ARG A 2 34.26 37.40 -91.76
CA ARG A 2 33.44 36.76 -90.76
C ARG A 2 33.68 37.52 -89.45
N LEU A 3 32.62 38.12 -88.90
CA LEU A 3 32.59 38.84 -87.65
C LEU A 3 32.56 37.84 -86.51
N PHE A 4 33.53 37.85 -85.59
CA PHE A 4 33.52 37.11 -84.36
C PHE A 4 32.86 37.95 -83.23
N LEU A 5 31.69 37.53 -82.76
CA LEU A 5 31.06 38.11 -81.59
C LEU A 5 31.66 37.48 -80.33
N ILE A 6 32.30 38.27 -79.49
CA ILE A 6 32.76 37.90 -78.16
C ILE A 6 31.62 38.13 -77.19
N LYS A 7 31.14 37.09 -76.57
CA LYS A 7 30.16 37.18 -75.47
C LYS A 7 30.87 37.39 -74.12
N PRO A 8 30.47 38.39 -73.35
CA PRO A 8 31.03 38.51 -71.99
C PRO A 8 30.45 37.46 -71.07
N VAL A 9 31.30 36.69 -70.34
CA VAL A 9 30.96 35.79 -69.25
C VAL A 9 30.82 36.61 -67.97
N ILE A 10 29.60 36.75 -67.48
CA ILE A 10 29.33 37.35 -66.20
C ILE A 10 29.50 36.24 -65.13
N VAL A 11 30.57 36.35 -64.32
CA VAL A 11 30.79 35.52 -63.17
C VAL A 11 29.99 36.08 -62.00
N LEU A 12 28.90 35.44 -61.69
CA LEU A 12 28.04 35.75 -60.50
C LEU A 12 28.70 35.16 -59.27
N LEU A 13 29.35 35.95 -58.43
CA LEU A 13 29.86 35.52 -57.13
C LEU A 13 28.72 35.54 -56.15
N THR A 14 28.16 34.36 -55.88
CA THR A 14 27.16 34.16 -54.77
C THR A 14 27.91 34.10 -53.47
N PHE A 15 27.84 35.16 -52.65
CA PHE A 15 28.20 35.15 -51.25
C PHE A 15 27.14 34.39 -50.49
N ALA A 16 27.42 33.12 -50.05
CA ALA A 16 26.62 32.40 -49.12
C ALA A 16 26.87 32.95 -47.71
N PHE A 17 25.95 33.75 -47.19
CA PHE A 17 25.89 34.08 -45.77
C PHE A 17 25.45 32.82 -45.01
N ILE A 18 26.39 32.16 -44.37
CA ILE A 18 26.08 31.15 -43.37
C ILE A 18 25.65 31.91 -42.11
N ALA A 19 24.34 32.16 -41.96
CA ALA A 19 23.77 32.56 -40.69
C ALA A 19 23.83 31.35 -39.77
N SER A 20 24.88 31.27 -38.96
CA SER A 20 24.92 30.35 -37.80
C SER A 20 23.85 30.83 -36.83
N CYS A 21 22.67 30.19 -36.88
CA CYS A 21 21.68 30.34 -35.86
C CYS A 21 22.19 29.56 -34.64
N GLU A 22 22.92 30.22 -33.74
CA GLU A 22 23.10 29.68 -32.39
C GLU A 22 21.73 29.55 -31.76
N LYS A 23 21.29 28.30 -31.66
CA LYS A 23 20.13 27.96 -30.86
C LYS A 23 20.51 28.23 -29.40
N VAL A 24 20.19 29.43 -28.90
CA VAL A 24 20.20 29.69 -27.47
C VAL A 24 19.13 28.79 -26.87
N THR A 25 19.50 27.58 -26.56
CA THR A 25 18.72 26.74 -25.64
C THR A 25 18.88 27.36 -24.26
N ASN A 26 18.01 28.30 -23.91
CA ASN A 26 17.71 28.55 -22.53
C ASN A 26 17.06 27.27 -22.00
N SER A 27 17.87 26.30 -21.59
CA SER A 27 17.41 25.26 -20.70
C SER A 27 17.10 25.99 -19.40
N GLU A 28 15.82 26.27 -19.14
CA GLU A 28 15.41 26.57 -17.78
C GLU A 28 15.95 25.41 -16.92
N GLU A 29 16.91 25.75 -16.06
CA GLU A 29 17.52 24.75 -15.17
C GLU A 29 16.41 24.21 -14.29
N SER A 30 16.03 22.94 -14.51
CA SER A 30 14.93 22.30 -13.80
C SER A 30 15.21 22.35 -12.30
N TYR A 31 14.14 22.54 -11.50
CA TYR A 31 14.27 22.54 -10.04
C TYR A 31 14.96 21.25 -9.59
N PRO A 32 15.97 21.30 -8.70
CA PRO A 32 16.85 20.16 -8.49
C PRO A 32 16.24 19.04 -7.65
N ILE A 33 15.04 19.24 -7.10
CA ILE A 33 14.28 18.25 -6.35
C ILE A 33 12.97 18.00 -7.09
N SER A 34 12.64 16.73 -7.29
CA SER A 34 11.43 16.30 -8.00
C SER A 34 10.95 14.93 -7.51
N ASN A 35 9.84 14.46 -8.08
CA ASN A 35 9.33 13.10 -7.90
C ASN A 35 9.27 12.68 -6.41
N ILE A 36 8.67 13.55 -5.56
CA ILE A 36 8.43 13.20 -4.17
C ILE A 36 7.37 12.10 -4.14
N ASP A 37 7.67 11.01 -3.44
CA ASP A 37 6.73 9.92 -3.18
C ASP A 37 6.63 9.62 -1.69
N PHE A 38 5.45 9.14 -1.28
CA PHE A 38 5.15 8.79 0.10
C PHE A 38 4.27 7.55 0.13
N ALA A 39 4.57 6.64 1.06
CA ALA A 39 3.71 5.50 1.35
C ALA A 39 3.65 5.23 2.86
N PHE A 40 2.46 4.92 3.34
CA PHE A 40 2.25 4.42 4.69
C PHE A 40 1.98 2.91 4.63
N PHE A 41 2.95 2.12 5.09
CA PHE A 41 2.81 0.66 5.20
C PHE A 41 2.14 0.32 6.54
N GLN A 42 0.84 0.28 6.54
CA GLN A 42 0.03 0.11 7.75
C GLN A 42 0.33 -1.18 8.50
N ALA A 43 0.41 -2.31 7.77
CA ALA A 43 0.70 -3.62 8.34
C ALA A 43 1.98 -3.65 9.18
N SER A 44 3.04 -2.99 8.71
CA SER A 44 4.32 -2.91 9.42
C SER A 44 4.50 -1.63 10.23
N ASN A 45 3.49 -0.76 10.22
CA ASN A 45 3.49 0.57 10.84
C ASN A 45 4.75 1.38 10.49
N LYS A 46 5.05 1.48 9.19
CA LYS A 46 6.22 2.17 8.66
C LYS A 46 5.85 3.21 7.63
N LEU A 47 6.60 4.31 7.63
CA LEU A 47 6.56 5.32 6.59
C LEU A 47 7.68 5.05 5.57
N TYR A 48 7.40 5.30 4.32
CA TYR A 48 8.38 5.40 3.26
C TYR A 48 8.27 6.78 2.62
N VAL A 49 9.40 7.44 2.44
CA VAL A 49 9.48 8.70 1.70
C VAL A 49 10.63 8.58 0.71
N SER A 50 10.42 9.06 -0.50
CA SER A 50 11.48 9.22 -1.49
C SER A 50 11.38 10.55 -2.22
N ALA A 51 12.51 10.99 -2.78
CA ALA A 51 12.60 12.15 -3.64
C ALA A 51 13.77 11.98 -4.60
N GLN A 52 13.61 12.39 -5.84
CA GLN A 52 14.71 12.50 -6.77
C GLN A 52 15.43 13.82 -6.57
N ALA A 53 16.77 13.81 -6.54
CA ALA A 53 17.57 15.02 -6.41
C ALA A 53 18.80 14.99 -7.33
N LEU A 54 19.08 16.15 -7.95
CA LEU A 54 20.29 16.34 -8.73
C LEU A 54 21.51 16.43 -7.80
N LYS A 55 22.62 15.81 -8.19
CA LYS A 55 23.90 15.86 -7.45
C LYS A 55 24.55 17.24 -7.43
N GLY A 56 24.13 18.12 -8.35
CA GLY A 56 24.60 19.50 -8.44
C GLY A 56 23.52 20.44 -8.94
N TYR A 57 23.53 21.67 -8.50
CA TYR A 57 22.61 22.72 -8.92
C TYR A 57 23.27 24.09 -8.85
N GLN A 58 23.24 24.85 -9.96
CA GLN A 58 23.82 26.19 -10.08
C GLN A 58 25.27 26.30 -9.54
N GLY A 59 26.10 25.33 -9.93
CA GLY A 59 27.50 25.29 -9.53
C GLY A 59 27.78 24.84 -8.10
N THR A 60 26.74 24.41 -7.35
CA THR A 60 26.87 23.88 -6.00
C THR A 60 26.62 22.38 -5.99
N SER A 61 27.28 21.64 -5.08
CA SER A 61 27.09 20.20 -4.88
C SER A 61 26.03 19.92 -3.84
N LEU A 62 25.34 18.79 -3.98
CA LEU A 62 24.37 18.30 -3.00
C LEU A 62 25.10 17.75 -1.79
N ASP A 63 24.79 18.25 -0.59
CA ASP A 63 25.32 17.78 0.68
C ASP A 63 24.40 16.72 1.32
N SER A 64 23.09 16.98 1.32
CA SER A 64 22.10 16.03 1.85
C SER A 64 20.67 16.37 1.44
N ILE A 65 19.80 15.34 1.51
CA ILE A 65 18.35 15.47 1.38
C ILE A 65 17.70 15.11 2.72
N LEU A 66 16.83 15.99 3.17
CA LEU A 66 16.07 15.83 4.42
C LEU A 66 14.57 15.90 4.12
N VAL A 67 13.77 15.17 4.89
CA VAL A 67 12.32 15.35 4.97
C VAL A 67 12.02 16.16 6.21
N LEU A 68 11.24 17.20 6.05
CA LEU A 68 10.55 17.91 7.13
C LEU A 68 9.14 17.30 7.19
N TRP A 69 8.94 16.39 8.15
CA TRP A 69 7.72 15.62 8.31
C TRP A 69 6.78 16.26 9.31
N ASN A 70 5.63 16.75 8.85
CA ASN A 70 4.61 17.39 9.69
C ASN A 70 3.48 16.43 10.13
N GLY A 71 3.46 15.20 9.59
CA GLY A 71 2.39 14.25 9.88
C GLY A 71 1.04 14.69 9.31
N THR A 72 -0.02 14.50 10.09
CA THR A 72 -1.40 14.78 9.69
C THR A 72 -1.83 16.25 9.84
N SER A 73 -0.93 17.15 10.22
CA SER A 73 -1.23 18.59 10.30
C SER A 73 -0.07 19.43 9.80
N ALA A 74 -0.31 20.29 8.83
CA ALA A 74 0.69 21.21 8.28
C ALA A 74 1.27 22.20 9.32
N THR A 75 0.57 22.40 10.44
CA THR A 75 0.98 23.33 11.52
C THR A 75 1.86 22.67 12.58
N ASN A 76 2.04 21.36 12.54
CA ASN A 76 2.92 20.67 13.48
C ASN A 76 4.38 21.10 13.27
N THR A 77 5.15 21.13 14.37
CA THR A 77 6.61 21.24 14.26
C THR A 77 7.14 19.99 13.57
N ALA A 78 7.83 20.17 12.45
CA ALA A 78 8.30 19.06 11.63
C ALA A 78 9.37 18.22 12.33
N ASP A 79 9.24 16.90 12.19
CA ASP A 79 10.36 15.99 12.42
C ASP A 79 11.33 16.08 11.24
N THR A 80 12.62 15.93 11.52
CA THR A 80 13.66 15.93 10.46
C THR A 80 14.15 14.52 10.22
N ILE A 81 13.99 14.03 8.99
CA ILE A 81 14.37 12.67 8.60
C ILE A 81 15.37 12.79 7.43
N ARG A 82 16.55 12.20 7.56
CA ARG A 82 17.53 12.18 6.48
C ARG A 82 17.19 11.05 5.49
N LEU A 83 17.10 11.39 4.20
CA LEU A 83 17.02 10.40 3.11
C LEU A 83 18.42 9.95 2.69
N LEU A 84 18.53 8.73 2.19
CA LEU A 84 19.77 8.08 1.78
C LEU A 84 19.68 7.66 0.31
N ASP A 85 20.82 7.66 -0.39
CA ASP A 85 21.02 7.13 -1.75
C ASP A 85 22.21 6.16 -1.71
N ASP A 86 22.10 5.12 -0.84
CA ASP A 86 23.18 4.18 -0.52
C ASP A 86 22.78 2.70 -0.64
N GLY A 87 21.56 2.40 -1.09
CA GLY A 87 21.02 1.06 -1.23
C GLY A 87 20.57 0.44 0.09
N THR A 88 20.34 1.23 1.15
CA THR A 88 19.94 0.73 2.47
C THR A 88 18.68 1.39 3.02
N VAL A 89 18.05 0.80 4.04
CA VAL A 89 16.96 1.36 4.87
C VAL A 89 15.79 1.94 4.05
N GLY A 90 15.44 1.27 2.96
CA GLY A 90 14.34 1.67 2.05
C GLY A 90 14.83 2.23 0.72
N ASP A 91 16.09 2.63 0.63
CA ASP A 91 16.72 2.88 -0.66
C ASP A 91 17.03 1.54 -1.34
N MET A 92 16.65 1.41 -2.62
CA MET A 92 16.77 0.14 -3.34
C MET A 92 18.03 0.08 -4.19
N ILE A 93 18.49 1.22 -4.73
CA ILE A 93 19.60 1.27 -5.68
C ILE A 93 20.52 2.43 -5.30
N SER A 94 21.72 2.06 -4.83
CA SER A 94 22.72 3.06 -4.44
C SER A 94 23.14 3.96 -5.60
N LYS A 95 23.18 5.27 -5.38
CA LYS A 95 23.69 6.31 -6.28
C LYS A 95 22.89 6.51 -7.58
N ASP A 96 21.59 6.16 -7.58
CA ASP A 96 20.71 6.38 -8.72
C ASP A 96 20.06 7.78 -8.72
N GLY A 97 20.29 8.57 -7.66
CA GLY A 97 19.73 9.93 -7.50
C GLY A 97 18.34 9.94 -6.88
N ILE A 98 17.80 8.78 -6.48
CA ILE A 98 16.57 8.66 -5.72
C ILE A 98 16.94 8.46 -4.26
N PHE A 99 16.76 9.50 -3.48
CA PHE A 99 17.00 9.49 -2.04
C PHE A 99 15.76 8.97 -1.33
N SER A 100 15.89 7.94 -0.51
CA SER A 100 14.73 7.37 0.16
C SER A 100 15.01 6.92 1.59
N ARG A 101 13.94 6.70 2.35
CA ARG A 101 14.02 6.09 3.68
C ARG A 101 12.72 5.45 4.10
N LYS A 102 12.85 4.30 4.74
CA LYS A 102 11.77 3.59 5.43
C LYS A 102 12.01 3.63 6.93
N ILE A 103 11.06 4.19 7.69
CA ILE A 103 11.18 4.37 9.13
C ILE A 103 9.93 3.88 9.86
N SER A 104 10.06 3.58 11.15
CA SER A 104 8.90 3.25 11.99
C SER A 104 8.05 4.49 12.28
N ASN A 105 6.73 4.34 12.16
CA ASN A 105 5.73 5.34 12.53
C ASN A 105 5.45 5.25 14.04
N THR A 106 6.47 5.44 14.86
CA THR A 106 6.41 5.29 16.32
C THR A 106 7.32 6.29 17.03
N ILE A 107 6.96 6.68 18.25
CA ILE A 107 7.86 7.38 19.19
C ILE A 107 8.90 6.35 19.70
N PRO A 108 10.20 6.66 19.80
CA PRO A 108 10.81 7.99 19.62
C PRO A 108 11.31 8.28 18.19
N THR A 109 11.04 7.41 17.20
CA THR A 109 11.56 7.58 15.84
C THR A 109 11.09 8.88 15.20
N ILE A 110 9.82 9.19 15.34
CA ILE A 110 9.19 10.45 14.94
C ILE A 110 8.19 10.89 16.02
N LYS A 111 7.92 12.20 16.11
CA LYS A 111 6.90 12.77 17.01
C LYS A 111 5.54 12.83 16.35
N ASN A 112 5.52 13.17 15.05
CA ASN A 112 4.30 13.28 14.25
C ASN A 112 3.88 11.91 13.71
N VAL A 113 3.43 11.03 14.61
CA VAL A 113 2.95 9.69 14.28
C VAL A 113 1.60 9.80 13.55
N ILE A 114 1.43 9.04 12.46
CA ILE A 114 0.11 8.86 11.83
C ILE A 114 -0.73 7.97 12.75
N PRO A 115 -1.82 8.47 13.34
CA PRO A 115 -2.72 7.64 14.14
C PRO A 115 -3.49 6.66 13.26
N PHE A 116 -3.92 5.52 13.81
CA PHE A 116 -4.71 4.52 13.07
C PHE A 116 -6.09 5.04 12.63
N THR A 117 -6.54 6.15 13.21
CA THR A 117 -7.80 6.80 12.84
C THR A 117 -7.63 7.89 11.78
N ALA A 118 -6.42 8.10 11.27
CA ALA A 118 -6.18 9.12 10.26
C ALA A 118 -6.64 8.61 8.89
N ASN A 119 -7.46 9.40 8.23
CA ASN A 119 -8.02 9.13 6.90
C ASN A 119 -7.87 10.32 5.95
N ASP A 120 -7.13 11.34 6.36
CA ASP A 120 -6.98 12.60 5.64
C ASP A 120 -5.56 12.73 5.06
N SER A 121 -5.11 13.95 4.89
CA SER A 121 -3.83 14.27 4.29
C SER A 121 -2.67 14.17 5.26
N VAL A 122 -1.49 13.88 4.71
CA VAL A 122 -0.20 14.08 5.39
C VAL A 122 0.60 15.17 4.67
N PHE A 123 1.41 15.87 5.43
CA PHE A 123 2.16 17.04 5.01
C PHE A 123 3.65 16.80 5.22
N LEU A 124 4.43 17.04 4.19
CA LEU A 124 5.89 16.98 4.26
C LEU A 124 6.54 17.97 3.31
N SER A 125 7.79 18.29 3.55
CA SER A 125 8.62 19.05 2.63
C SER A 125 9.97 18.36 2.48
N ILE A 126 10.49 18.32 1.26
CA ILE A 126 11.86 17.87 1.01
C ILE A 126 12.76 19.10 1.06
N LEU A 127 13.78 19.04 1.89
CA LEU A 127 14.82 20.06 2.03
C LEU A 127 16.12 19.53 1.45
N GLY A 128 16.56 20.09 0.31
CA GLY A 128 17.88 19.86 -0.26
C GLY A 128 18.88 20.88 0.27
N LEU A 129 20.00 20.38 0.76
CA LEU A 129 21.14 21.21 1.17
C LEU A 129 22.20 21.14 0.08
N TYR A 130 22.50 22.29 -0.57
CA TYR A 130 23.45 22.43 -1.67
C TYR A 130 24.51 23.44 -1.32
N SER A 131 25.65 23.01 -0.76
CA SER A 131 26.82 23.85 -0.45
C SER A 131 26.46 25.27 0.04
N GLY A 132 25.64 25.34 1.12
CA GLY A 132 25.16 26.57 1.73
C GLY A 132 23.82 27.13 1.21
N LYS A 133 23.26 26.56 0.12
CA LYS A 133 21.89 26.89 -0.32
C LYS A 133 20.89 25.87 0.25
N LYS A 134 19.71 26.36 0.65
CA LYS A 134 18.59 25.53 1.10
C LYS A 134 17.46 25.64 0.08
N LEU A 135 17.05 24.50 -0.48
CA LEU A 135 15.97 24.43 -1.45
C LEU A 135 14.89 23.52 -0.90
N THR A 136 13.64 23.98 -0.88
CA THR A 136 12.53 23.24 -0.27
C THR A 136 11.42 23.03 -1.28
N LEU A 137 10.93 21.79 -1.36
CA LEU A 137 9.76 21.42 -2.15
C LEU A 137 8.75 20.76 -1.23
N SER A 138 7.58 21.39 -1.05
CA SER A 138 6.51 20.87 -0.20
C SER A 138 5.56 19.98 -0.99
N SER A 139 5.01 18.98 -0.33
CA SER A 139 4.01 18.09 -0.90
C SER A 139 2.98 17.68 0.15
N THR A 140 1.79 17.35 -0.35
CA THR A 140 0.68 16.82 0.44
C THR A 140 0.23 15.53 -0.20
N PHE A 141 0.07 14.49 0.61
CA PHE A 141 -0.41 13.19 0.16
C PHE A 141 -1.68 12.85 0.91
N LEU A 142 -2.67 12.34 0.19
CA LEU A 142 -3.83 11.73 0.81
C LEU A 142 -3.43 10.37 1.36
N LEU A 143 -3.73 10.12 2.63
CA LEU A 143 -3.60 8.78 3.20
C LEU A 143 -4.53 7.81 2.49
N GLY A 144 -5.61 8.35 1.95
CA GLY A 144 -6.59 7.63 1.17
C GLY A 144 -7.29 6.55 1.99
N ASN A 145 -7.58 5.46 1.32
CA ASN A 145 -8.15 4.28 1.93
C ASN A 145 -7.16 3.59 2.87
N ILE A 146 -7.50 3.46 4.14
CA ILE A 146 -6.74 2.68 5.10
C ILE A 146 -7.35 1.28 5.16
N ARG A 147 -6.49 0.27 5.02
CA ARG A 147 -6.90 -1.13 4.99
C ARG A 147 -7.60 -1.55 6.28
N PRO A 148 -8.60 -2.42 6.21
CA PRO A 148 -9.20 -3.02 7.38
C PRO A 148 -8.17 -3.83 8.18
N LYS A 149 -8.43 -3.98 9.46
CA LYS A 149 -7.59 -4.74 10.38
C LYS A 149 -8.41 -5.81 11.06
N LEU A 150 -7.93 -7.06 10.97
CA LEU A 150 -8.44 -8.16 11.80
C LEU A 150 -7.88 -8.03 13.22
N GLY A 151 -8.76 -8.10 14.20
CA GLY A 151 -8.43 -8.18 15.62
C GLY A 151 -8.44 -9.62 16.12
N ASN A 152 -9.19 -9.86 17.21
CA ASN A 152 -9.32 -11.18 17.77
C ASN A 152 -10.16 -12.08 16.85
N ILE A 153 -9.66 -13.29 16.61
CA ILE A 153 -10.38 -14.32 15.85
C ILE A 153 -10.56 -15.52 16.75
N PHE A 154 -11.82 -15.88 16.95
CA PHE A 154 -12.20 -17.09 17.67
C PHE A 154 -12.59 -18.20 16.69
N VAL A 155 -11.91 -19.33 16.78
CA VAL A 155 -12.22 -20.60 16.13
C VAL A 155 -12.01 -21.67 17.17
N PRO A 156 -12.93 -22.65 17.37
CA PRO A 156 -12.65 -23.78 18.25
C PRO A 156 -11.39 -24.53 17.80
N ASP A 157 -10.53 -24.91 18.75
CA ASP A 157 -9.32 -25.69 18.42
C ASP A 157 -9.69 -27.09 17.91
N THR A 158 -10.77 -27.65 18.43
CA THR A 158 -11.25 -29.01 18.06
C THR A 158 -12.76 -29.02 18.00
N VAL A 159 -13.30 -29.69 16.97
CA VAL A 159 -14.73 -30.01 16.85
C VAL A 159 -14.88 -31.51 16.61
N MET A 160 -15.77 -32.13 17.40
CA MET A 160 -16.10 -33.55 17.23
C MET A 160 -17.12 -33.68 16.11
N ARG A 161 -16.82 -34.45 15.09
CA ARG A 161 -17.76 -34.81 14.03
C ARG A 161 -18.91 -35.62 14.66
N PRO A 162 -20.18 -35.33 14.33
CA PRO A 162 -21.30 -36.15 14.83
C PRO A 162 -21.16 -37.61 14.41
N ILE A 163 -21.64 -38.50 15.25
CA ILE A 163 -21.79 -39.92 14.90
C ILE A 163 -22.91 -40.03 13.85
N ALA A 164 -22.71 -40.90 12.86
CA ALA A 164 -23.70 -41.15 11.83
C ALA A 164 -25.06 -41.60 12.45
N ASN A 165 -26.15 -41.09 11.87
CA ASN A 165 -27.48 -41.48 12.29
C ASN A 165 -27.77 -42.92 11.84
N SER A 166 -28.51 -43.66 12.64
CA SER A 166 -29.00 -45.01 12.27
C SER A 166 -30.06 -44.99 11.18
N ASP A 167 -30.81 -43.90 11.06
CA ASP A 167 -31.72 -43.64 9.94
C ASP A 167 -30.94 -42.91 8.80
N PRO A 168 -30.77 -43.53 7.63
CA PRO A 168 -30.02 -42.93 6.52
C PRO A 168 -30.69 -41.65 5.94
N ASN A 169 -31.94 -41.38 6.28
CA ASN A 169 -32.65 -40.18 5.87
C ASN A 169 -32.42 -38.97 6.83
N VAL A 170 -31.74 -39.19 7.95
CA VAL A 170 -31.49 -38.17 8.98
C VAL A 170 -29.99 -37.94 9.08
N THR A 171 -29.56 -36.71 8.83
CA THR A 171 -28.15 -36.28 8.92
C THR A 171 -27.91 -35.57 10.26
N ASN A 172 -27.06 -36.16 11.09
CA ASN A 172 -26.65 -35.50 12.34
C ASN A 172 -25.71 -34.35 12.08
N THR A 173 -25.89 -33.24 12.79
CA THR A 173 -25.08 -32.02 12.68
C THR A 173 -24.64 -31.53 14.05
N VAL A 174 -23.44 -30.93 14.10
CA VAL A 174 -22.97 -30.09 15.21
C VAL A 174 -22.82 -28.65 14.69
N LYS A 175 -23.23 -27.68 15.51
CA LYS A 175 -23.09 -26.26 15.20
C LYS A 175 -22.08 -25.62 16.13
N PHE A 176 -21.27 -24.72 15.59
CA PHE A 176 -20.33 -23.89 16.35
C PHE A 176 -20.15 -22.54 15.69
N SER A 177 -19.81 -21.52 16.49
CA SER A 177 -19.59 -20.18 16.00
C SER A 177 -18.13 -19.91 15.71
N VAL A 178 -17.90 -19.12 14.69
CA VAL A 178 -16.61 -18.53 14.31
C VAL A 178 -16.79 -17.03 14.32
N THR A 179 -15.90 -16.30 14.99
CA THR A 179 -16.02 -14.85 15.12
C THR A 179 -14.69 -14.19 14.81
N ALA A 180 -14.74 -13.06 14.12
CA ALA A 180 -13.59 -12.19 13.86
C ALA A 180 -13.96 -10.75 14.20
N SER A 181 -13.21 -10.10 15.10
CA SER A 181 -13.34 -8.65 15.27
C SER A 181 -12.62 -7.94 14.14
N VAL A 182 -13.25 -6.91 13.57
CA VAL A 182 -12.71 -6.12 12.48
C VAL A 182 -12.84 -4.65 12.81
N SER A 183 -11.84 -3.87 12.46
CA SER A 183 -11.86 -2.42 12.52
C SER A 183 -11.35 -1.85 11.22
N ASP A 184 -11.90 -0.70 10.83
CA ASP A 184 -11.45 0.09 9.72
C ASP A 184 -11.38 1.56 10.12
N PRO A 185 -10.27 2.27 9.90
CA PRO A 185 -10.17 3.70 10.18
C PRO A 185 -11.14 4.56 9.38
N ASN A 186 -11.58 4.10 8.22
CA ASN A 186 -12.61 4.77 7.42
C ASN A 186 -14.03 4.49 7.94
N GLY A 187 -14.17 3.60 8.93
CA GLY A 187 -15.43 3.20 9.55
C GLY A 187 -15.84 1.78 9.19
N LEU A 188 -16.72 1.18 10.03
CA LEU A 188 -17.23 -0.18 9.76
C LEU A 188 -18.08 -0.26 8.49
N ASP A 189 -18.70 0.84 8.09
CA ASP A 189 -19.47 0.92 6.85
C ASP A 189 -18.60 0.79 5.59
N ASP A 190 -17.27 0.98 5.71
CA ASP A 190 -16.33 0.75 4.62
C ASP A 190 -15.96 -0.72 4.45
N ILE A 191 -16.30 -1.59 5.43
CA ILE A 191 -16.07 -3.02 5.32
C ILE A 191 -17.02 -3.64 4.29
N LYS A 192 -16.46 -4.12 3.19
CA LYS A 192 -17.19 -4.81 2.12
C LYS A 192 -17.56 -6.23 2.48
N ARG A 193 -16.61 -6.96 3.10
CA ARG A 193 -16.78 -8.36 3.48
C ARG A 193 -15.67 -8.84 4.41
N VAL A 194 -16.03 -9.79 5.26
CA VAL A 194 -15.10 -10.56 6.10
C VAL A 194 -15.31 -12.03 5.79
N PHE A 195 -14.24 -12.79 5.65
CA PHE A 195 -14.32 -14.18 5.24
C PHE A 195 -13.09 -14.98 5.65
N PHE A 196 -13.21 -16.28 5.56
CA PHE A 196 -12.05 -17.18 5.59
C PHE A 196 -12.11 -18.19 4.43
N ARG A 197 -10.93 -18.73 4.10
CA ARG A 197 -10.79 -19.88 3.22
C ARG A 197 -10.26 -21.06 4.03
N SER A 198 -10.72 -22.26 3.69
CA SER A 198 -10.41 -23.48 4.40
C SER A 198 -9.54 -24.40 3.54
N TYR A 199 -8.39 -24.82 4.09
CA TYR A 199 -7.47 -25.78 3.48
C TYR A 199 -7.37 -27.01 4.38
N HIS A 200 -7.54 -28.21 3.83
CA HIS A 200 -7.41 -29.49 4.54
C HIS A 200 -5.98 -30.03 4.38
N VAL A 201 -5.24 -30.10 5.48
CA VAL A 201 -3.82 -30.47 5.46
C VAL A 201 -3.58 -31.88 4.91
N GLY A 202 -4.35 -32.87 5.38
CA GLY A 202 -4.18 -34.26 4.99
C GLY A 202 -4.59 -34.60 3.56
N LEU A 203 -5.45 -33.77 2.96
CA LEU A 203 -5.86 -33.91 1.56
C LEU A 203 -5.03 -33.02 0.62
N ASP A 204 -4.17 -32.14 1.17
CA ASP A 204 -3.42 -31.12 0.42
C ASP A 204 -4.32 -30.33 -0.53
N SER A 205 -5.49 -29.92 -0.06
CA SER A 205 -6.52 -29.33 -0.92
C SER A 205 -7.32 -28.21 -0.22
N MET A 206 -7.68 -27.20 -1.01
CA MET A 206 -8.66 -26.20 -0.60
C MET A 206 -10.06 -26.83 -0.53
N MET A 207 -10.77 -26.55 0.54
CA MET A 207 -12.17 -26.90 0.68
C MET A 207 -13.04 -25.89 -0.10
N TYR A 208 -14.21 -26.31 -0.56
CA TYR A 208 -15.14 -25.49 -1.33
C TYR A 208 -14.50 -24.86 -2.58
N ASP A 209 -13.58 -25.56 -3.23
CA ASP A 209 -12.84 -25.07 -4.40
C ASP A 209 -12.09 -23.74 -4.14
N GLY A 210 -11.71 -23.49 -2.88
CA GLY A 210 -11.07 -22.25 -2.46
C GLY A 210 -11.99 -21.04 -2.33
N ASN A 211 -13.30 -21.22 -2.50
CA ASN A 211 -14.27 -20.13 -2.34
C ASN A 211 -14.30 -19.63 -0.89
N PRO A 212 -14.49 -18.32 -0.69
CA PRO A 212 -14.55 -17.73 0.64
C PRO A 212 -15.84 -18.11 1.37
N ILE A 213 -15.71 -18.35 2.68
CA ILE A 213 -16.82 -18.52 3.61
C ILE A 213 -16.97 -17.21 4.37
N PHE A 214 -18.11 -16.52 4.18
CA PHE A 214 -18.34 -15.18 4.72
C PHE A 214 -18.77 -15.20 6.18
N LEU A 215 -18.32 -14.21 6.95
CA LEU A 215 -18.83 -13.84 8.27
C LEU A 215 -19.68 -12.56 8.13
N TYR A 216 -20.63 -12.37 9.05
CA TYR A 216 -21.61 -11.29 9.00
C TYR A 216 -21.62 -10.49 10.31
N ASP A 217 -21.89 -9.20 10.20
CA ASP A 217 -22.14 -8.25 11.30
C ASP A 217 -23.53 -7.63 11.05
N ASP A 218 -24.57 -8.48 11.08
CA ASP A 218 -25.94 -8.15 10.65
C ASP A 218 -26.97 -8.16 11.79
N GLY A 219 -26.58 -8.64 12.99
CA GLY A 219 -27.43 -8.69 14.17
C GLY A 219 -28.62 -9.64 14.05
N THR A 220 -28.64 -10.54 13.06
CA THR A 220 -29.82 -11.38 12.82
C THR A 220 -29.94 -12.56 13.77
N GLY A 221 -28.85 -13.02 14.35
CA GLY A 221 -28.82 -14.16 15.26
C GLY A 221 -29.25 -15.49 14.64
N VAL A 222 -29.57 -15.50 13.33
CA VAL A 222 -30.07 -16.71 12.66
C VAL A 222 -28.96 -17.65 12.25
N ASP A 223 -29.32 -18.89 12.00
CA ASP A 223 -28.42 -19.90 11.45
C ASP A 223 -27.74 -19.38 10.15
N GLY A 224 -26.43 -19.55 10.12
CA GLY A 224 -25.58 -19.08 9.04
C GLY A 224 -24.86 -17.77 9.38
N SER A 225 -25.53 -16.76 9.92
CA SER A 225 -24.86 -15.57 10.49
C SER A 225 -24.41 -15.85 11.93
N GLY A 226 -25.34 -15.97 12.86
CA GLY A 226 -25.05 -16.14 14.28
C GLY A 226 -24.61 -14.86 14.97
N ASP A 227 -24.58 -13.75 14.26
CA ASP A 227 -24.27 -12.44 14.79
C ASP A 227 -25.45 -11.89 15.60
N LEU A 228 -25.16 -11.31 16.79
CA LEU A 228 -26.20 -10.85 17.72
C LEU A 228 -26.42 -9.34 17.73
N GLN A 229 -25.41 -8.58 17.26
CA GLN A 229 -25.46 -7.12 17.33
C GLN A 229 -24.86 -6.49 16.06
N LYS A 230 -25.73 -5.97 15.22
CA LYS A 230 -25.33 -5.32 13.97
C LYS A 230 -24.40 -4.12 14.20
N GLY A 231 -23.31 -4.06 13.44
CA GLY A 231 -22.44 -2.90 13.36
C GLY A 231 -21.53 -2.72 14.57
N ASP A 232 -21.27 -3.79 15.34
CA ASP A 232 -20.36 -3.75 16.48
C ASP A 232 -18.91 -4.14 16.11
N GLY A 233 -18.67 -4.49 14.83
CA GLY A 233 -17.38 -4.92 14.33
C GLY A 233 -17.02 -6.36 14.66
N SER A 234 -17.98 -7.15 15.18
CA SER A 234 -17.81 -8.55 15.50
C SER A 234 -18.49 -9.41 14.44
N PHE A 235 -17.78 -9.75 13.42
CA PHE A 235 -18.29 -10.56 12.31
C PHE A 235 -18.35 -12.02 12.68
N THR A 236 -19.52 -12.63 12.58
CA THR A 236 -19.79 -14.00 13.05
C THR A 236 -20.33 -14.89 11.93
N ARG A 237 -20.03 -16.19 12.02
CA ARG A 237 -20.61 -17.24 11.21
C ARG A 237 -20.89 -18.46 12.06
N THR A 238 -22.13 -18.96 12.01
CA THR A 238 -22.47 -20.29 12.53
C THR A 238 -22.14 -21.34 11.48
N ILE A 239 -21.22 -22.22 11.80
CA ILE A 239 -20.86 -23.37 10.95
C ILE A 239 -21.67 -24.58 11.38
N SER A 240 -22.35 -25.21 10.44
CA SER A 240 -22.99 -26.52 10.63
C SER A 240 -22.13 -27.61 10.02
N MET A 241 -21.60 -28.51 10.84
CA MET A 241 -20.78 -29.62 10.39
C MET A 241 -21.59 -30.91 10.49
N THR A 242 -21.67 -31.66 9.40
CA THR A 242 -22.39 -32.91 9.31
C THR A 242 -21.52 -34.12 9.70
N GLU A 243 -22.14 -35.24 9.91
CA GLU A 243 -21.48 -36.54 10.12
C GLU A 243 -20.60 -36.97 8.92
N ASN A 244 -20.81 -36.40 7.77
CA ASN A 244 -20.03 -36.67 6.54
C ASN A 244 -18.79 -35.77 6.40
N ALA A 245 -18.55 -34.85 7.33
CA ALA A 245 -17.39 -33.99 7.29
C ALA A 245 -16.09 -34.79 7.35
N THR A 246 -15.12 -34.43 6.53
CA THR A 246 -13.79 -35.06 6.56
C THR A 246 -13.08 -34.73 7.87
N THR A 247 -12.58 -35.76 8.56
CA THR A 247 -11.77 -35.55 9.78
C THR A 247 -10.34 -35.15 9.40
N GLY A 248 -9.67 -34.41 10.30
CA GLY A 248 -8.29 -33.98 10.07
C GLY A 248 -8.03 -32.54 10.52
N THR A 249 -6.88 -32.03 10.12
CA THR A 249 -6.45 -30.67 10.45
C THR A 249 -6.78 -29.72 9.29
N TYR A 250 -7.42 -28.62 9.65
CA TYR A 250 -7.78 -27.55 8.72
C TYR A 250 -7.01 -26.28 9.07
N HIS A 251 -6.46 -25.63 8.04
CA HIS A 251 -5.92 -24.28 8.12
C HIS A 251 -6.95 -23.30 7.56
N TRP A 252 -7.41 -22.39 8.39
CA TRP A 252 -8.35 -21.35 8.01
C TRP A 252 -7.64 -20.02 7.90
N SER A 253 -7.68 -19.41 6.71
CA SER A 253 -7.04 -18.13 6.41
C SER A 253 -8.10 -17.04 6.37
N PHE A 254 -8.09 -16.15 7.36
CA PHE A 254 -9.05 -15.04 7.52
C PHE A 254 -8.54 -13.77 6.87
N GLU A 255 -9.44 -13.04 6.21
CA GLU A 255 -9.20 -11.75 5.60
C GLU A 255 -10.46 -10.86 5.71
N ALA A 256 -10.27 -9.56 5.83
CA ALA A 256 -11.30 -8.53 5.63
C ALA A 256 -10.98 -7.75 4.37
N GLN A 257 -11.99 -7.29 3.66
CA GLN A 257 -11.86 -6.44 2.47
C GLN A 257 -12.78 -5.24 2.61
N ASP A 258 -12.29 -4.05 2.28
CA ASP A 258 -13.05 -2.81 2.25
C ASP A 258 -13.72 -2.55 0.89
N LEU A 259 -14.50 -1.46 0.80
CA LEU A 259 -15.17 -1.04 -0.42
C LEU A 259 -14.19 -0.57 -1.52
N SER A 260 -12.98 -0.16 -1.14
CA SER A 260 -11.89 0.20 -2.07
C SER A 260 -11.12 -1.02 -2.58
N ASN A 261 -11.52 -2.23 -2.17
CA ASN A 261 -10.92 -3.52 -2.48
C ASN A 261 -9.53 -3.77 -1.85
N ALA A 262 -9.12 -3.00 -0.85
CA ALA A 262 -7.93 -3.31 -0.08
C ALA A 262 -8.21 -4.42 0.93
N TYR A 263 -7.23 -5.29 1.16
CA TYR A 263 -7.33 -6.43 2.06
C TYR A 263 -6.56 -6.17 3.35
N SER A 264 -7.09 -6.69 4.47
CA SER A 264 -6.34 -6.82 5.73
C SER A 264 -5.13 -7.72 5.58
N GLU A 265 -4.26 -7.76 6.59
CA GLU A 265 -3.35 -8.89 6.73
C GLU A 265 -4.12 -10.19 6.92
N MET A 266 -3.61 -11.26 6.29
CA MET A 266 -4.17 -12.60 6.47
C MET A 266 -3.79 -13.16 7.85
N VAL A 267 -4.78 -13.67 8.57
CA VAL A 267 -4.57 -14.36 9.85
C VAL A 267 -4.94 -15.83 9.70
N LYS A 268 -4.03 -16.73 10.10
CA LYS A 268 -4.26 -18.18 10.06
C LYS A 268 -4.73 -18.70 11.41
N LYS A 269 -5.74 -19.55 11.39
CA LYS A 269 -6.22 -20.36 12.54
C LYS A 269 -6.22 -21.83 12.17
N ILE A 270 -6.09 -22.68 13.17
CA ILE A 270 -6.10 -24.13 13.00
C ILE A 270 -7.35 -24.68 13.68
N LEU A 271 -8.07 -25.55 12.96
CA LEU A 271 -9.19 -26.34 13.48
C LEU A 271 -8.87 -27.81 13.28
N VAL A 272 -9.10 -28.63 14.31
CA VAL A 272 -9.00 -30.09 14.21
C VAL A 272 -10.41 -30.70 14.30
N VAL A 273 -10.79 -31.45 13.27
CA VAL A 273 -12.03 -32.23 13.22
C VAL A 273 -11.70 -33.69 13.56
N LYS A 274 -12.34 -34.23 14.59
CA LYS A 274 -12.13 -35.58 15.09
C LYS A 274 -13.38 -36.47 14.94
#